data_2c54b9e0bed625622e8674564681f20a
#
_entry.id   2c54b9e0bed625622e8674564681f20a
#
_cell.length_a   1.000
_cell.length_b   1.000
_cell.length_c   1.000
_cell.angle_alpha   90.00
_cell.angle_beta   90.00
_cell.angle_gamma   90.00
#
_symmetry.space_group_name_H-M   'P 1'
#
loop_
_entity.id
_entity.type
_entity.pdbx_description
1 polymer ?
#
loop_
_entity_poly.entity_id
_entity_poly.type
_entity_poly.pdbx_seq_one_letter_code
_entity_poly.pdbx_strand_id
1 'polypeptide(L)'
;MLALRLKKRKLVRKNKFIISGGGTGGHIYPAISIANMIMKSIPNSEVKFVGAIGKMEMKIIPKHGFKIKGLWISGLQRSLSVKNILVPFKLIFSLIQSLIELLIFKPKFVIGTGGYASFPMLFVSSLFKVPTLIQEQNSLPGISTVSYTHLRAHETRS
;
A
#
# COMPACT_ATOMS: atom_id res chain seq x y z
N MET A 1 -21.37 -16.07 -39.66
CA MET A 1 -22.05 -15.36 -38.53
C MET A 1 -21.42 -15.58 -37.16
N LEU A 2 -20.40 -16.43 -37.01
CA LEU A 2 -19.73 -16.69 -35.71
C LEU A 2 -18.58 -15.71 -35.41
N ALA A 3 -17.98 -15.08 -36.40
CA ALA A 3 -16.82 -14.19 -36.25
C ALA A 3 -17.14 -12.78 -35.72
N LEU A 4 -18.40 -12.36 -35.74
CA LEU A 4 -18.82 -11.04 -35.26
C LEU A 4 -19.14 -10.98 -33.76
N ARG A 5 -19.25 -12.13 -33.09
CA ARG A 5 -19.52 -12.21 -31.63
C ARG A 5 -18.27 -12.08 -30.75
N LEU A 6 -17.07 -12.15 -31.30
CA LEU A 6 -15.82 -12.08 -30.56
C LEU A 6 -15.27 -10.65 -30.41
N LYS A 7 -15.87 -9.63 -31.07
CA LYS A 7 -15.32 -8.27 -31.13
C LYS A 7 -15.83 -7.29 -30.08
N LYS A 8 -16.55 -7.75 -29.05
CA LYS A 8 -17.04 -6.87 -27.97
C LYS A 8 -16.87 -7.44 -26.55
N ARG A 9 -15.77 -8.14 -26.26
CA ARG A 9 -15.23 -8.09 -24.90
C ARG A 9 -14.52 -6.73 -24.77
N LYS A 10 -15.26 -5.65 -24.55
CA LYS A 10 -14.73 -4.46 -23.92
C LYS A 10 -13.96 -4.97 -22.72
N LEU A 11 -12.63 -4.89 -22.74
CA LEU A 11 -11.79 -5.14 -21.57
C LEU A 11 -12.28 -4.19 -20.49
N VAL A 12 -13.15 -4.69 -19.63
CA VAL A 12 -13.66 -3.92 -18.49
C VAL A 12 -12.44 -3.63 -17.64
N ARG A 13 -11.95 -2.39 -17.71
CA ARG A 13 -10.79 -1.96 -16.94
C ARG A 13 -11.08 -2.22 -15.46
N LYS A 14 -10.31 -3.11 -14.86
CA LYS A 14 -10.42 -3.38 -13.43
C LYS A 14 -10.14 -2.11 -12.62
N ASN A 15 -10.93 -1.89 -11.60
CA ASN A 15 -10.68 -0.86 -10.61
C ASN A 15 -9.64 -1.39 -9.61
N LYS A 16 -8.38 -1.02 -9.79
CA LYS A 16 -7.25 -1.56 -9.01
C LYS A 16 -6.94 -0.65 -7.83
N PHE A 17 -6.80 -1.26 -6.65
CA PHE A 17 -6.47 -0.61 -5.40
C PHE A 17 -5.28 -1.27 -4.75
N ILE A 18 -4.36 -0.48 -4.22
CA ILE A 18 -3.32 -0.97 -3.30
C ILE A 18 -3.68 -0.52 -1.90
N ILE A 19 -3.59 -1.45 -0.95
CA ILE A 19 -3.66 -1.15 0.48
C ILE A 19 -2.31 -1.49 1.09
N SER A 20 -1.68 -0.49 1.70
CA SER A 20 -0.35 -0.64 2.28
C SER A 20 -0.38 -0.33 3.77
N GLY A 21 0.18 -1.25 4.54
CA GLY A 21 0.24 -1.14 6.00
C GLY A 21 0.63 -2.46 6.63
N GLY A 22 0.85 -2.43 7.93
CA GLY A 22 1.20 -3.65 8.65
C GLY A 22 2.04 -3.39 9.89
N GLY A 23 2.69 -4.45 10.35
CA GLY A 23 3.49 -4.46 11.55
C GLY A 23 2.69 -4.84 12.81
N THR A 24 1.42 -4.49 12.89
CA THR A 24 0.52 -4.83 14.01
C THR A 24 -0.88 -5.17 13.54
N GLY A 25 -1.62 -5.91 14.36
CA GLY A 25 -3.04 -6.23 14.10
C GLY A 25 -3.91 -4.98 13.94
N GLY A 26 -3.60 -3.91 14.67
CA GLY A 26 -4.30 -2.64 14.59
C GLY A 26 -4.29 -2.01 13.19
N HIS A 27 -3.28 -2.26 12.38
CA HIS A 27 -3.21 -1.80 11.00
C HIS A 27 -3.76 -2.82 9.99
N ILE A 28 -3.64 -4.12 10.31
CA ILE A 28 -3.97 -5.20 9.38
C ILE A 28 -5.49 -5.40 9.27
N TYR A 29 -6.20 -5.49 10.39
CA TYR A 29 -7.65 -5.78 10.37
C TYR A 29 -8.49 -4.67 9.74
N PRO A 30 -8.23 -3.38 10.00
CA PRO A 30 -8.90 -2.32 9.25
C PRO A 30 -8.58 -2.32 7.76
N ALA A 31 -7.33 -2.65 7.40
CA ALA A 31 -6.96 -2.80 6.01
C ALA A 31 -7.80 -3.88 5.31
N ILE A 32 -8.03 -5.03 5.98
CA ILE A 32 -8.89 -6.11 5.49
C ILE A 32 -10.34 -5.64 5.39
N SER A 33 -10.84 -4.90 6.37
CA SER A 33 -12.20 -4.36 6.36
C SER A 33 -12.42 -3.41 5.19
N ILE A 34 -11.47 -2.51 4.93
CA ILE A 34 -11.48 -1.59 3.78
C ILE A 34 -11.46 -2.39 2.46
N ALA A 35 -10.60 -3.41 2.36
CA ALA A 35 -10.53 -4.26 1.17
C ALA A 35 -11.86 -4.96 0.87
N ASN A 36 -12.49 -5.53 1.89
CA ASN A 36 -13.79 -6.19 1.75
C ASN A 36 -14.88 -5.18 1.33
N MET A 37 -14.87 -3.97 1.91
CA MET A 37 -15.80 -2.91 1.53
C MET A 37 -15.62 -2.52 0.05
N ILE A 38 -14.38 -2.32 -0.41
CA ILE A 38 -14.06 -2.01 -1.81
C ILE A 38 -14.57 -3.12 -2.74
N MET A 39 -14.27 -4.39 -2.40
CA MET A 39 -14.69 -5.52 -3.22
C MET A 39 -16.21 -5.66 -3.30
N LYS A 40 -16.92 -5.31 -2.22
CA LYS A 40 -18.39 -5.35 -2.16
C LYS A 40 -19.04 -4.18 -2.90
N SER A 41 -18.47 -2.98 -2.78
CA SER A 41 -19.13 -1.74 -3.22
C SER A 41 -18.72 -1.30 -4.62
N ILE A 42 -17.54 -1.71 -5.11
CA ILE A 42 -17.01 -1.26 -6.39
C ILE A 42 -16.97 -2.42 -7.38
N PRO A 43 -17.78 -2.41 -8.45
CA PRO A 43 -17.76 -3.46 -9.45
C PRO A 43 -16.39 -3.60 -10.13
N ASN A 44 -15.98 -4.83 -10.45
CA ASN A 44 -14.71 -5.15 -11.09
C ASN A 44 -13.49 -4.61 -10.35
N SER A 45 -13.56 -4.52 -9.02
CA SER A 45 -12.42 -4.13 -8.21
C SER A 45 -11.40 -5.26 -8.08
N GLU A 46 -10.14 -4.88 -7.94
CA GLU A 46 -9.03 -5.76 -7.61
C GLU A 46 -8.20 -5.07 -6.53
N VAL A 47 -8.08 -5.73 -5.38
CA VAL A 47 -7.31 -5.21 -4.25
C VAL A 47 -6.02 -6.03 -4.09
N LYS A 48 -4.90 -5.35 -3.96
CA LYS A 48 -3.61 -5.93 -3.64
C LYS A 48 -3.02 -5.25 -2.42
N PHE A 49 -2.47 -6.06 -1.53
CA PHE A 49 -1.79 -5.55 -0.33
C PHE A 49 -0.29 -5.38 -0.56
N VAL A 50 0.28 -4.44 0.19
CA VAL A 50 1.73 -4.23 0.28
C VAL A 50 2.08 -4.13 1.76
N GLY A 51 3.05 -4.94 2.22
CA GLY A 51 3.46 -5.01 3.62
C GLY A 51 4.94 -5.32 3.77
N ALA A 52 5.44 -5.48 5.01
CA ALA A 52 6.84 -5.78 5.28
C ALA A 52 7.10 -7.29 5.29
N ILE A 53 8.16 -7.72 4.61
CA ILE A 53 8.61 -9.13 4.62
C ILE A 53 8.86 -9.59 6.06
N GLY A 54 8.40 -10.82 6.38
CA GLY A 54 8.62 -11.44 7.67
C GLY A 54 7.72 -10.93 8.79
N LYS A 55 6.74 -10.08 8.48
CA LYS A 55 5.76 -9.57 9.45
C LYS A 55 4.44 -10.32 9.37
N MET A 56 3.57 -10.07 10.35
CA MET A 56 2.33 -10.83 10.51
C MET A 56 1.35 -10.65 9.37
N GLU A 57 1.37 -9.50 8.68
CA GLU A 57 0.56 -9.24 7.51
C GLU A 57 0.79 -10.25 6.39
N MET A 58 2.04 -10.73 6.21
CA MET A 58 2.37 -11.73 5.20
C MET A 58 1.69 -13.07 5.43
N LYS A 59 1.29 -13.36 6.67
CA LYS A 59 0.56 -14.59 7.04
C LYS A 59 -0.95 -14.38 7.12
N ILE A 60 -1.38 -13.19 7.57
CA ILE A 60 -2.80 -12.91 7.83
C ILE A 60 -3.54 -12.59 6.54
N ILE A 61 -3.00 -11.68 5.71
CA ILE A 61 -3.68 -11.19 4.50
C ILE A 61 -4.06 -12.33 3.53
N PRO A 62 -3.17 -13.32 3.22
CA PRO A 62 -3.53 -14.42 2.34
C PRO A 62 -4.65 -15.31 2.88
N LYS A 63 -4.77 -15.46 4.22
CA LYS A 63 -5.85 -16.22 4.84
C LYS A 63 -7.24 -15.59 4.59
N HIS A 64 -7.27 -14.28 4.31
CA HIS A 64 -8.49 -13.55 3.94
C HIS A 64 -8.70 -13.48 2.41
N GLY A 65 -7.94 -14.25 1.62
CA GLY A 65 -8.12 -14.36 0.17
C GLY A 65 -7.48 -13.23 -0.64
N PHE A 66 -6.67 -12.35 -0.04
CA PHE A 66 -6.02 -11.26 -0.73
C PHE A 66 -4.56 -11.55 -1.09
N LYS A 67 -4.13 -11.02 -2.23
CA LYS A 67 -2.72 -11.04 -2.63
C LYS A 67 -1.94 -9.98 -1.87
N ILE A 68 -0.74 -10.32 -1.42
CA ILE A 68 0.16 -9.40 -0.75
C ILE A 68 1.56 -9.42 -1.39
N LYS A 69 2.16 -8.25 -1.56
CA LYS A 69 3.57 -8.06 -1.93
C LYS A 69 4.35 -7.64 -0.70
N GLY A 70 5.41 -8.36 -0.38
CA GLY A 70 6.34 -8.00 0.69
C GLY A 70 7.40 -7.01 0.20
N LEU A 71 7.63 -5.95 0.99
CA LEU A 71 8.73 -5.01 0.84
C LEU A 71 9.84 -5.37 1.83
N TRP A 72 11.08 -5.20 1.41
CA TRP A 72 12.24 -5.37 2.29
C TRP A 72 12.46 -4.09 3.10
N ILE A 73 11.65 -3.91 4.12
CA ILE A 73 11.67 -2.76 5.01
C ILE A 73 11.63 -3.21 6.47
N SER A 74 12.23 -2.43 7.35
CA SER A 74 12.11 -2.59 8.81
C SER A 74 11.92 -1.23 9.46
N GLY A 75 11.15 -1.21 10.55
CA GLY A 75 11.04 -0.01 11.39
C GLY A 75 12.35 0.26 12.13
N LEU A 76 12.57 1.52 12.50
CA LEU A 76 13.64 1.94 13.39
C LEU A 76 13.44 1.26 14.77
N GLN A 77 14.46 0.57 15.24
CA GLN A 77 14.49 0.07 16.62
C GLN A 77 14.86 1.23 17.54
N ARG A 78 14.13 1.37 18.65
CA ARG A 78 14.38 2.42 19.65
C ARG A 78 15.74 2.31 20.37
N SER A 79 16.42 1.15 20.27
CA SER A 79 17.79 0.97 20.76
C SER A 79 18.81 1.36 19.70
N LEU A 80 19.94 1.92 20.13
CA LEU A 80 21.13 2.13 19.29
C LEU A 80 21.71 0.77 18.89
N SER A 81 21.17 0.15 17.87
CA SER A 81 21.59 -1.16 17.36
C SER A 81 22.30 -0.96 16.01
N VAL A 82 23.36 -1.72 15.78
CA VAL A 82 24.05 -1.82 14.50
C VAL A 82 23.07 -2.15 13.35
N LYS A 83 21.95 -2.78 13.66
CA LYS A 83 20.86 -3.05 12.70
C LYS A 83 20.22 -1.78 12.14
N ASN A 84 20.30 -0.66 12.84
CA ASN A 84 19.78 0.63 12.36
C ASN A 84 20.60 1.20 11.19
N ILE A 85 21.86 0.79 11.03
CA ILE A 85 22.72 1.20 9.89
C ILE A 85 22.14 0.69 8.58
N LEU A 86 21.44 -0.44 8.58
CA LEU A 86 20.81 -1.01 7.38
C LEU A 86 19.45 -0.39 7.05
N VAL A 87 18.87 0.41 7.94
CA VAL A 87 17.54 0.99 7.73
C VAL A 87 17.48 1.91 6.50
N PRO A 88 18.44 2.83 6.27
CA PRO A 88 18.42 3.69 5.07
C PRO A 88 18.54 2.86 3.78
N PHE A 89 19.37 1.83 3.74
CA PHE A 89 19.46 0.94 2.58
C PHE A 89 18.16 0.20 2.33
N LYS A 90 17.55 -0.37 3.38
CA LYS A 90 16.24 -1.02 3.28
C LYS A 90 15.16 -0.06 2.80
N LEU A 91 15.22 1.20 3.24
CA LEU A 91 14.27 2.22 2.80
C LEU A 91 14.41 2.47 1.29
N ILE A 92 15.63 2.67 0.79
CA ILE A 92 15.88 2.88 -0.66
C ILE A 92 15.36 1.68 -1.45
N PHE A 93 15.71 0.45 -1.04
CA PHE A 93 15.23 -0.75 -1.71
C PHE A 93 13.70 -0.87 -1.68
N SER A 94 13.07 -0.54 -0.55
CA SER A 94 11.61 -0.59 -0.44
C SER A 94 10.91 0.46 -1.31
N LEU A 95 11.52 1.62 -1.52
CA LEU A 95 11.03 2.64 -2.45
C LEU A 95 11.10 2.13 -3.90
N ILE A 96 12.22 1.51 -4.30
CA ILE A 96 12.36 0.89 -5.63
C ILE A 96 11.32 -0.24 -5.82
N GLN A 97 11.16 -1.12 -4.83
CA GLN A 97 10.16 -2.18 -4.88
C GLN A 97 8.74 -1.62 -5.00
N SER A 98 8.43 -0.54 -4.27
CA SER A 98 7.14 0.14 -4.33
C SER A 98 6.90 0.78 -5.69
N LEU A 99 7.93 1.38 -6.30
CA LEU A 99 7.87 1.94 -7.64
C LEU A 99 7.57 0.86 -8.68
N ILE A 100 8.31 -0.25 -8.64
CA ILE A 100 8.08 -1.38 -9.53
C ILE A 100 6.64 -1.90 -9.39
N GLU A 101 6.17 -2.05 -8.16
CA GLU A 101 4.81 -2.52 -7.89
C GLU A 101 3.76 -1.54 -8.42
N LEU A 102 3.96 -0.24 -8.24
CA LEU A 102 3.08 0.81 -8.76
C LEU A 102 2.99 0.77 -10.29
N LEU A 103 4.13 0.64 -10.98
CA LEU A 103 4.20 0.60 -12.43
C LEU A 103 3.59 -0.66 -13.03
N ILE A 104 3.76 -1.81 -12.37
CA ILE A 104 3.22 -3.10 -12.82
C ILE A 104 1.71 -3.18 -12.55
N PHE A 105 1.30 -2.88 -11.33
CA PHE A 105 -0.10 -3.05 -10.92
C PHE A 105 -0.99 -1.93 -11.44
N LYS A 106 -0.46 -0.68 -11.55
CA LYS A 106 -1.16 0.52 -12.02
C LYS A 106 -2.46 0.76 -11.23
N PRO A 107 -2.39 0.99 -9.92
CA PRO A 107 -3.56 1.23 -9.11
C PRO A 107 -4.20 2.58 -9.47
N LYS A 108 -5.51 2.68 -9.33
CA LYS A 108 -6.24 3.94 -9.39
C LYS A 108 -6.16 4.71 -8.07
N PHE A 109 -5.96 3.98 -6.97
CA PHE A 109 -5.94 4.54 -5.63
C PHE A 109 -5.05 3.72 -4.72
N VAL A 110 -4.35 4.39 -3.81
CA VAL A 110 -3.49 3.76 -2.80
C VAL A 110 -3.96 4.18 -1.41
N ILE A 111 -4.15 3.22 -0.52
CA ILE A 111 -4.62 3.43 0.85
C ILE A 111 -3.53 2.98 1.81
N GLY A 112 -3.10 3.89 2.68
CA GLY A 112 -2.21 3.59 3.79
C GLY A 112 -3.02 3.37 5.07
N THR A 113 -2.79 2.26 5.75
CA THR A 113 -3.47 1.94 7.01
C THR A 113 -2.55 2.06 8.23
N GLY A 114 -1.39 2.68 8.03
CA GLY A 114 -0.43 2.92 9.11
C GLY A 114 0.70 1.89 9.20
N GLY A 115 1.61 2.18 10.11
CA GLY A 115 2.85 1.44 10.26
C GLY A 115 3.93 1.86 9.24
N TYR A 116 5.20 1.54 9.57
CA TYR A 116 6.34 1.92 8.72
C TYR A 116 6.30 1.28 7.32
N ALA A 117 5.56 0.18 7.16
CA ALA A 117 5.41 -0.53 5.89
C ALA A 117 4.56 0.26 4.86
N SER A 118 3.73 1.21 5.30
CA SER A 118 2.90 2.02 4.40
C SER A 118 3.68 3.15 3.73
N PHE A 119 4.72 3.68 4.38
CA PHE A 119 5.46 4.86 3.94
C PHE A 119 6.00 4.75 2.51
N PRO A 120 6.76 3.69 2.11
CA PRO A 120 7.36 3.65 0.78
C PRO A 120 6.30 3.68 -0.34
N MET A 121 5.21 2.96 -0.14
CA MET A 121 4.14 2.88 -1.14
C MET A 121 3.39 4.21 -1.26
N LEU A 122 3.06 4.86 -0.15
CA LEU A 122 2.41 6.17 -0.12
C LEU A 122 3.30 7.24 -0.74
N PHE A 123 4.59 7.26 -0.38
CA PHE A 123 5.56 8.22 -0.90
C PHE A 123 5.69 8.13 -2.42
N VAL A 124 5.93 6.93 -2.95
CA VAL A 124 6.06 6.72 -4.39
C VAL A 124 4.74 7.05 -5.11
N SER A 125 3.60 6.67 -4.55
CA SER A 125 2.29 6.98 -5.13
C SER A 125 2.04 8.49 -5.22
N SER A 126 2.42 9.25 -4.19
CA SER A 126 2.34 10.71 -4.19
C SER A 126 3.22 11.30 -5.29
N LEU A 127 4.46 10.85 -5.40
CA LEU A 127 5.42 11.33 -6.42
C LEU A 127 4.88 11.12 -7.85
N PHE A 128 4.19 10.02 -8.08
CA PHE A 128 3.57 9.69 -9.37
C PHE A 128 2.12 10.20 -9.49
N LYS A 129 1.67 11.07 -8.58
CA LYS A 129 0.33 11.69 -8.58
C LYS A 129 -0.81 10.67 -8.58
N VAL A 130 -0.58 9.46 -8.06
CA VAL A 130 -1.65 8.50 -7.81
C VAL A 130 -2.40 8.93 -6.55
N PRO A 131 -3.74 9.06 -6.60
CA PRO A 131 -4.52 9.45 -5.43
C PRO A 131 -4.27 8.54 -4.24
N THR A 132 -4.04 9.13 -3.07
CA THR A 132 -3.75 8.41 -1.83
C THR A 132 -4.70 8.80 -0.72
N LEU A 133 -5.04 7.82 0.12
CA LEU A 133 -5.78 8.00 1.36
C LEU A 133 -4.98 7.42 2.51
N ILE A 134 -4.92 8.12 3.63
CA ILE A 134 -4.36 7.59 4.88
C ILE A 134 -5.50 7.37 5.85
N GLN A 135 -5.55 6.16 6.38
CA GLN A 135 -6.42 5.80 7.49
C GLN A 135 -5.54 5.59 8.73
N GLU A 136 -5.63 6.49 9.68
CA GLU A 136 -4.92 6.41 10.96
C GLU A 136 -5.92 6.08 12.08
N GLN A 137 -5.56 5.12 12.91
CA GLN A 137 -6.40 4.65 14.00
C GLN A 137 -6.01 5.22 15.36
N ASN A 138 -4.77 5.72 15.46
CA ASN A 138 -4.28 6.27 16.71
C ASN A 138 -4.61 7.76 16.80
N SER A 139 -4.96 8.21 17.99
CA SER A 139 -5.19 9.65 18.28
C SER A 139 -3.94 10.50 18.01
N LEU A 140 -2.75 9.88 18.06
CA LEU A 140 -1.49 10.48 17.64
C LEU A 140 -0.99 9.75 16.38
N PRO A 141 -0.89 10.44 15.24
CA PRO A 141 -0.41 9.82 14.01
C PRO A 141 1.03 9.33 14.17
N GLY A 142 1.30 8.16 13.60
CA GLY A 142 2.65 7.59 13.57
C GLY A 142 3.62 8.44 12.74
N ILE A 143 4.93 8.28 12.98
CA ILE A 143 5.99 9.02 12.27
C ILE A 143 5.83 8.92 10.74
N SER A 144 5.46 7.76 10.23
CA SER A 144 5.23 7.55 8.79
C SER A 144 4.08 8.41 8.25
N THR A 145 3.01 8.54 9.01
CA THR A 145 1.84 9.34 8.65
C THR A 145 2.16 10.83 8.70
N VAL A 146 2.87 11.27 9.74
CA VAL A 146 3.31 12.67 9.88
C VAL A 146 4.27 13.05 8.75
N SER A 147 5.26 12.23 8.46
CA SER A 147 6.22 12.51 7.38
C SER A 147 5.53 12.64 6.02
N TYR A 148 4.58 11.76 5.73
CA TYR A 148 3.84 11.81 4.47
C TYR A 148 2.95 13.06 4.36
N THR A 149 2.23 13.42 5.42
CA THR A 149 1.35 14.61 5.41
C THR A 149 2.13 15.90 5.27
N HIS A 150 3.31 16.02 5.89
CA HIS A 150 4.20 17.17 5.71
C HIS A 150 4.70 17.31 4.27
N LEU A 151 5.12 16.23 3.64
CA LEU A 151 5.55 16.25 2.23
C LEU A 151 4.43 16.72 1.30
N ARG A 152 3.19 16.25 1.52
CA ARG A 152 2.06 16.62 0.68
C ARG A 152 1.50 18.03 0.94
N ALA A 153 1.63 18.55 2.15
CA ALA A 153 1.18 19.90 2.48
C ALA A 153 1.95 20.98 1.69
N HIS A 154 3.16 20.69 1.24
CA HIS A 154 3.92 21.55 0.35
C HIS A 154 3.43 21.53 -1.12
N GLU A 155 2.79 20.45 -1.56
CA GLU A 155 2.27 20.35 -2.95
C GLU A 155 0.92 21.03 -3.16
N THR A 156 0.14 21.25 -2.11
CA THR A 156 -1.20 21.84 -2.19
C THR A 156 -1.22 23.37 -2.06
N ARG A 157 -0.07 24.01 -1.92
CA ARG A 157 0.07 25.48 -1.80
C ARG A 157 0.55 26.18 -3.09
N SER A 158 0.51 25.50 -4.22
CA SER A 158 0.84 26.11 -5.53
C SER A 158 -0.40 26.27 -6.41
#